data_a7472aed14f4b2e621e88a21fda54190
#
_entry.id   a7472aed14f4b2e621e88a21fda54190
#
_cell.length_a   1.000
_cell.length_b   1.000
_cell.length_c   1.000
_cell.angle_alpha   90.00
_cell.angle_beta   90.00
_cell.angle_gamma   90.00
#
_symmetry.space_group_name_H-M   'P 1'
#
loop_
_entity.id
_entity.type
_entity.pdbx_description
1 polymer ?
#
loop_
_entity_poly.entity_id
_entity_poly.type
_entity_poly.pdbx_seq_one_letter_code
_entity_poly.pdbx_strand_id
1 'polypeptide(L)'
;MGMGSQKVQAGPGQKPGTGPREAGIVLLAAYHFLVGGLFLLASVGLSLPTVLLGLVAFTQDPEAAIGMFVTGLLAAISLVFCLLYLAIGYGLWTLRQWARVAATALAILSLFAVPVGTVLGGLTIWYLQRAEVAERFR
;
A
#
# COMPACT_ATOMS: atom_id res chain seq x y z
N MET A 1 18.81 -18.32 -39.36
CA MET A 1 19.34 -17.07 -38.85
C MET A 1 19.10 -17.07 -37.34
N GLY A 2 20.12 -17.51 -36.60
CA GLY A 2 20.03 -17.49 -35.16
C GLY A 2 20.27 -16.08 -34.64
N MET A 3 19.22 -15.38 -34.25
CA MET A 3 19.42 -14.32 -33.29
C MET A 3 19.79 -14.99 -31.97
N GLY A 4 21.09 -15.08 -31.72
CA GLY A 4 21.56 -15.52 -30.43
C GLY A 4 20.96 -14.60 -29.36
N SER A 5 20.04 -15.13 -28.57
CA SER A 5 19.71 -14.50 -27.29
C SER A 5 21.05 -14.42 -26.53
N GLN A 6 21.67 -13.26 -26.57
CA GLN A 6 22.73 -12.96 -25.64
C GLN A 6 22.08 -12.97 -24.27
N LYS A 7 22.10 -14.15 -23.63
CA LYS A 7 21.96 -14.20 -22.19
C LYS A 7 23.07 -13.31 -21.68
N VAL A 8 22.72 -12.11 -21.22
CA VAL A 8 23.63 -11.29 -20.46
C VAL A 8 23.97 -12.12 -19.22
N GLN A 9 25.06 -12.85 -19.31
CA GLN A 9 25.60 -13.55 -18.16
C GLN A 9 26.02 -12.48 -17.17
N ALA A 10 25.31 -12.41 -16.07
CA ALA A 10 25.77 -11.65 -14.93
C ALA A 10 27.19 -12.11 -14.59
N GLY A 11 28.15 -11.19 -14.56
CA GLY A 11 29.51 -11.50 -14.24
C GLY A 11 29.63 -12.24 -12.89
N PRO A 12 30.66 -13.07 -12.69
CA PRO A 12 30.89 -13.77 -11.45
C PRO A 12 31.06 -12.75 -10.32
N GLY A 13 30.08 -12.72 -9.39
CA GLY A 13 30.06 -11.83 -8.22
C GLY A 13 28.88 -10.87 -8.15
N GLN A 14 28.07 -10.74 -9.18
CA GLN A 14 26.80 -10.02 -9.06
C GLN A 14 25.77 -10.91 -8.38
N LYS A 15 25.45 -10.57 -7.14
CA LYS A 15 24.28 -11.16 -6.48
C LYS A 15 23.06 -10.88 -7.36
N PRO A 16 22.28 -11.91 -7.76
CA PRO A 16 21.04 -11.65 -8.44
C PRO A 16 20.18 -10.77 -7.51
N GLY A 17 19.93 -9.56 -7.92
CA GLY A 17 19.03 -8.72 -7.17
C GLY A 17 19.48 -7.31 -6.81
N THR A 18 20.65 -6.86 -7.16
CA THR A 18 21.16 -5.52 -6.74
C THR A 18 21.14 -4.45 -7.85
N GLY A 19 20.29 -4.61 -8.86
CA GLY A 19 20.14 -3.60 -9.91
C GLY A 19 19.24 -2.43 -9.48
N PRO A 20 19.38 -1.23 -10.09
CA PRO A 20 18.58 -0.05 -9.78
C PRO A 20 17.06 -0.26 -9.94
N ARG A 21 16.63 -1.28 -10.67
CA ARG A 21 15.22 -1.65 -10.86
C ARG A 21 14.62 -2.36 -9.65
N GLU A 22 15.42 -3.15 -8.94
CA GLU A 22 14.98 -3.81 -7.70
C GLU A 22 14.88 -2.82 -6.55
N ALA A 23 15.76 -1.83 -6.50
CA ALA A 23 15.66 -0.74 -5.54
C ALA A 23 14.31 -0.01 -5.65
N GLY A 24 13.78 0.21 -6.86
CA GLY A 24 12.48 0.83 -7.06
C GLY A 24 11.33 -0.01 -6.52
N ILE A 25 11.34 -1.32 -6.73
CA ILE A 25 10.30 -2.23 -6.20
C ILE A 25 10.38 -2.31 -4.68
N VAL A 26 11.58 -2.38 -4.12
CA VAL A 26 11.80 -2.37 -2.67
C VAL A 26 11.31 -1.08 -2.04
N LEU A 27 11.60 0.07 -2.64
CA LEU A 27 11.11 1.37 -2.19
C LEU A 27 9.58 1.46 -2.23
N LEU A 28 8.96 0.94 -3.28
CA LEU A 28 7.52 0.91 -3.43
C LEU A 28 6.86 0.00 -2.38
N ALA A 29 7.42 -1.18 -2.15
CA ALA A 29 6.97 -2.09 -1.11
C ALA A 29 7.14 -1.47 0.29
N ALA A 30 8.29 -0.86 0.57
CA ALA A 30 8.56 -0.16 1.82
C ALA A 30 7.57 1.00 2.05
N TYR A 31 7.24 1.75 1.01
CA TYR A 31 6.22 2.80 1.06
C TYR A 31 4.85 2.23 1.48
N HIS A 32 4.42 1.13 0.86
CA HIS A 32 3.14 0.49 1.21
C HIS A 32 3.13 -0.06 2.64
N PHE A 33 4.23 -0.62 3.11
CA PHE A 33 4.37 -1.06 4.50
C PHE A 33 4.35 0.12 5.48
N LEU A 34 5.02 1.22 5.15
CA LEU A 34 5.01 2.42 5.98
C LEU A 34 3.60 3.01 6.09
N VAL A 35 2.93 3.18 4.97
CA VAL A 35 1.56 3.71 4.93
C VAL A 35 0.60 2.76 5.63
N GLY A 36 0.73 1.45 5.41
CA GLY A 36 -0.05 0.45 6.13
C GLY A 36 0.14 0.53 7.65
N GLY A 37 1.38 0.72 8.11
CA GLY A 37 1.72 0.93 9.51
C GLY A 37 1.09 2.21 10.09
N LEU A 38 1.07 3.30 9.32
CA LEU A 38 0.40 4.55 9.71
C LEU A 38 -1.12 4.36 9.85
N PHE A 39 -1.75 3.64 8.93
CA PHE A 39 -3.17 3.30 9.04
C PHE A 39 -3.47 2.39 10.24
N LEU A 40 -2.55 1.48 10.56
CA LEU A 40 -2.67 0.66 11.77
C LEU A 40 -2.63 1.51 13.02
N LEU A 41 -1.68 2.43 13.12
CA LEU A 41 -1.59 3.38 14.25
C LEU A 41 -2.84 4.26 14.34
N ALA A 42 -3.36 4.74 13.23
CA ALA A 42 -4.59 5.52 13.17
C ALA A 42 -5.80 4.68 13.64
N SER A 43 -5.90 3.43 13.21
CA SER A 43 -6.96 2.51 13.64
C SER A 43 -6.92 2.26 15.15
N VAL A 44 -5.74 1.95 15.69
CA VAL A 44 -5.55 1.75 17.13
C VAL A 44 -5.83 3.03 17.91
N GLY A 45 -5.33 4.17 17.43
CA GLY A 45 -5.54 5.48 18.05
C GLY A 45 -7.04 5.87 18.10
N LEU A 46 -7.78 5.58 17.04
CA LEU A 46 -9.22 5.84 16.96
C LEU A 46 -10.06 4.83 17.77
N SER A 47 -9.55 3.64 18.02
CA SER A 47 -10.26 2.64 18.82
C SER A 47 -10.38 3.06 20.28
N LEU A 48 -9.42 3.76 20.84
CA LEU A 48 -9.45 4.27 22.22
C LEU A 48 -10.62 5.23 22.47
N PRO A 49 -10.77 6.34 21.71
CA PRO A 49 -11.92 7.22 21.88
C PRO A 49 -13.25 6.52 21.56
N THR A 50 -13.26 5.56 20.62
CA THR A 50 -14.47 4.79 20.31
C THR A 50 -14.96 4.01 21.52
N VAL A 51 -14.06 3.33 22.23
CA VAL A 51 -14.40 2.58 23.46
C VAL A 51 -14.84 3.51 24.57
N LEU A 52 -14.12 4.63 24.78
CA LEU A 52 -14.46 5.62 25.81
C LEU A 52 -15.84 6.25 25.56
N LEU A 53 -16.10 6.67 24.31
CA LEU A 53 -17.41 7.23 23.94
C LEU A 53 -18.52 6.19 24.05
N GLY A 54 -18.22 4.93 23.75
CA GLY A 54 -19.16 3.83 23.94
C GLY A 54 -19.56 3.65 25.41
N LEU A 55 -18.60 3.69 26.32
CA LEU A 55 -18.85 3.61 27.77
C LEU A 55 -19.73 4.78 28.26
N VAL A 56 -19.46 6.00 27.78
CA VAL A 56 -20.25 7.20 28.12
C VAL A 56 -21.64 7.12 27.53
N ALA A 57 -21.78 6.68 26.27
CA ALA A 57 -23.08 6.53 25.61
C ALA A 57 -24.02 5.57 26.34
N PHE A 58 -23.46 4.50 26.91
CA PHE A 58 -24.24 3.53 27.71
C PHE A 58 -24.68 4.06 29.07
N THR A 59 -24.03 5.10 29.60
CA THR A 59 -24.24 5.54 30.96
C THR A 59 -25.02 6.87 31.08
N GLN A 60 -24.85 7.82 30.14
CA GLN A 60 -25.34 9.17 30.40
C GLN A 60 -25.80 10.01 29.20
N ASP A 61 -25.27 9.79 27.96
CA ASP A 61 -25.56 10.70 26.85
C ASP A 61 -25.77 9.99 25.50
N PRO A 62 -26.95 10.09 24.90
CA PRO A 62 -27.21 9.52 23.57
C PRO A 62 -26.41 10.20 22.46
N GLU A 63 -25.92 11.43 22.64
CA GLU A 63 -25.08 12.13 21.68
C GLU A 63 -23.67 11.50 21.55
N ALA A 64 -23.19 10.90 22.63
CA ALA A 64 -21.94 10.15 22.63
C ALA A 64 -21.98 8.91 21.69
N ALA A 65 -23.17 8.37 21.43
CA ALA A 65 -23.35 7.27 20.49
C ALA A 65 -23.03 7.67 19.05
N ILE A 66 -23.30 8.91 18.66
CA ILE A 66 -22.94 9.44 17.33
C ILE A 66 -21.41 9.51 17.19
N GLY A 67 -20.74 10.04 18.21
CA GLY A 67 -19.27 10.09 18.26
C GLY A 67 -18.63 8.70 18.19
N MET A 68 -19.16 7.74 18.94
CA MET A 68 -18.74 6.34 18.90
C MET A 68 -18.91 5.74 17.50
N PHE A 69 -20.04 5.97 16.86
CA PHE A 69 -20.30 5.46 15.51
C PHE A 69 -19.32 6.06 14.48
N VAL A 70 -19.10 7.37 14.53
CA VAL A 70 -18.18 8.06 13.60
C VAL A 70 -16.74 7.59 13.80
N THR A 71 -16.24 7.57 15.03
CA THR A 71 -14.86 7.13 15.32
C THR A 71 -14.68 5.64 15.05
N GLY A 72 -15.66 4.81 15.33
CA GLY A 72 -15.67 3.39 15.04
C GLY A 72 -15.65 3.11 13.53
N LEU A 73 -16.44 3.86 12.77
CA LEU A 73 -16.45 3.76 11.31
C LEU A 73 -15.09 4.16 10.72
N LEU A 74 -14.52 5.27 11.19
CA LEU A 74 -13.20 5.71 10.76
C LEU A 74 -12.09 4.70 11.11
N ALA A 75 -12.16 4.12 12.31
CA ALA A 75 -11.24 3.05 12.73
C ALA A 75 -11.35 1.81 11.83
N ALA A 76 -12.58 1.40 11.50
CA ALA A 76 -12.84 0.27 10.61
C ALA A 76 -12.33 0.53 9.19
N ILE A 77 -12.57 1.71 8.63
CA ILE A 77 -12.07 2.11 7.33
C ILE A 77 -10.53 2.13 7.33
N SER A 78 -9.91 2.70 8.37
CA SER A 78 -8.45 2.72 8.51
C SER A 78 -7.87 1.31 8.58
N LEU A 79 -8.54 0.39 9.26
CA LEU A 79 -8.12 -1.01 9.32
C LEU A 79 -8.19 -1.69 7.95
N VAL A 80 -9.25 -1.46 7.19
CA VAL A 80 -9.39 -1.99 5.82
C VAL A 80 -8.26 -1.48 4.93
N PHE A 81 -7.97 -0.18 4.96
CA PHE A 81 -6.83 0.38 4.22
C PHE A 81 -5.49 -0.19 4.68
N CYS A 82 -5.30 -0.35 6.00
CA CYS A 82 -4.11 -1.01 6.54
C CYS A 82 -3.91 -2.39 5.91
N LEU A 83 -4.93 -3.24 5.93
CA LEU A 83 -4.87 -4.57 5.35
C LEU A 83 -4.59 -4.55 3.84
N LEU A 84 -5.22 -3.63 3.10
CA LEU A 84 -4.98 -3.45 1.67
C LEU A 84 -3.54 -3.05 1.39
N TYR A 85 -3.02 -2.05 2.09
CA TYR A 85 -1.64 -1.59 1.90
C TYR A 85 -0.62 -2.66 2.27
N LEU A 86 -0.83 -3.41 3.35
CA LEU A 86 0.03 -4.52 3.73
C LEU A 86 -0.02 -5.67 2.73
N ALA A 87 -1.21 -6.02 2.24
CA ALA A 87 -1.38 -7.06 1.23
C ALA A 87 -0.68 -6.68 -0.09
N ILE A 88 -0.83 -5.44 -0.54
CA ILE A 88 -0.17 -4.93 -1.75
C ILE A 88 1.35 -4.87 -1.55
N GLY A 89 1.82 -4.36 -0.41
CA GLY A 89 3.24 -4.35 -0.07
C GLY A 89 3.86 -5.74 -0.10
N TYR A 90 3.18 -6.72 0.48
CA TYR A 90 3.59 -8.13 0.43
C TYR A 90 3.56 -8.69 -1.00
N GLY A 91 2.52 -8.40 -1.75
CA GLY A 91 2.40 -8.82 -3.15
C GLY A 91 3.48 -8.21 -4.06
N LEU A 92 3.84 -6.95 -3.84
CA LEU A 92 4.96 -6.29 -4.53
C LEU A 92 6.30 -6.93 -4.14
N TRP A 93 6.48 -7.25 -2.87
CA TRP A 93 7.68 -7.94 -2.40
C TRP A 93 7.86 -9.31 -3.04
N THR A 94 6.76 -10.05 -3.21
CA THR A 94 6.75 -11.38 -3.84
C THR A 94 6.61 -11.35 -5.38
N LEU A 95 6.62 -10.16 -5.99
CA LEU A 95 6.51 -9.95 -7.45
C LEU A 95 5.27 -10.61 -8.07
N ARG A 96 4.15 -10.61 -7.36
CA ARG A 96 2.89 -11.17 -7.89
C ARG A 96 2.19 -10.19 -8.82
N GLN A 97 1.72 -10.70 -9.94
CA GLN A 97 1.05 -9.89 -10.98
C GLN A 97 -0.20 -9.16 -10.46
N TRP A 98 -0.99 -9.78 -9.58
CA TRP A 98 -2.17 -9.16 -9.00
C TRP A 98 -1.85 -7.93 -8.15
N ALA A 99 -0.70 -7.92 -7.48
CA ALA A 99 -0.28 -6.79 -6.65
C ALA A 99 -0.02 -5.54 -7.47
N ARG A 100 0.47 -5.69 -8.69
CA ARG A 100 0.65 -4.59 -9.64
C ARG A 100 -0.69 -3.95 -10.00
N VAL A 101 -1.69 -4.76 -10.32
CA VAL A 101 -3.04 -4.28 -10.65
C VAL A 101 -3.68 -3.61 -9.43
N ALA A 102 -3.56 -4.24 -8.26
CA ALA A 102 -4.08 -3.70 -7.01
C ALA A 102 -3.40 -2.37 -6.62
N ALA A 103 -2.07 -2.28 -6.74
CA ALA A 103 -1.33 -1.04 -6.48
C ALA A 103 -1.73 0.08 -7.45
N THR A 104 -1.95 -0.24 -8.73
CA THR A 104 -2.42 0.72 -9.73
C THR A 104 -3.85 1.19 -9.41
N ALA A 105 -4.75 0.28 -9.06
CA ALA A 105 -6.11 0.61 -8.66
C ALA A 105 -6.14 1.50 -7.40
N LEU A 106 -5.31 1.19 -6.41
CA LEU A 106 -5.20 1.98 -5.19
C LEU A 106 -4.59 3.36 -5.46
N ALA A 107 -3.62 3.44 -6.37
CA ALA A 107 -3.04 4.70 -6.81
C ALA A 107 -4.06 5.60 -7.50
N ILE A 108 -4.93 5.04 -8.36
CA ILE A 108 -6.05 5.76 -8.98
C ILE A 108 -7.03 6.25 -7.90
N LEU A 109 -7.35 5.42 -6.92
CA LEU A 109 -8.21 5.80 -5.81
C LEU A 109 -7.60 6.94 -4.98
N SER A 110 -6.28 6.90 -4.77
CA SER A 110 -5.53 7.94 -4.05
C SER A 110 -5.52 9.29 -4.77
N LEU A 111 -5.68 9.29 -6.10
CA LEU A 111 -5.80 10.51 -6.91
C LEU A 111 -6.98 11.39 -6.50
N PHE A 112 -8.05 10.78 -5.98
CA PHE A 112 -9.22 11.51 -5.51
C PHE A 112 -9.04 12.11 -4.10
N ALA A 113 -8.02 11.71 -3.38
CA ALA A 113 -7.88 11.97 -1.96
C ALA A 113 -6.79 13.00 -1.60
N VAL A 114 -6.63 14.13 -2.29
CA VAL A 114 -5.70 15.22 -1.89
C VAL A 114 -4.40 15.33 -2.74
N PRO A 115 -3.87 16.54 -2.95
CA PRO A 115 -2.79 16.83 -3.91
C PRO A 115 -1.49 16.02 -3.72
N VAL A 116 -1.19 15.57 -2.49
CA VAL A 116 -0.01 14.74 -2.21
C VAL A 116 -0.19 13.30 -2.71
N GLY A 117 -1.41 12.75 -2.58
CA GLY A 117 -1.77 11.43 -3.12
C GLY A 117 -1.69 11.38 -4.64
N THR A 118 -1.99 12.49 -5.32
CA THR A 118 -1.94 12.59 -6.78
C THR A 118 -0.52 12.42 -7.32
N VAL A 119 0.48 13.05 -6.71
CA VAL A 119 1.88 12.95 -7.13
C VAL A 119 2.42 11.54 -6.91
N LEU A 120 2.19 10.98 -5.73
CA LEU A 120 2.64 9.63 -5.39
C LEU A 120 1.91 8.56 -6.19
N GLY A 121 0.59 8.73 -6.40
CA GLY A 121 -0.21 7.84 -7.23
C GLY A 121 0.24 7.87 -8.69
N GLY A 122 0.46 9.05 -9.26
CA GLY A 122 0.97 9.22 -10.61
C GLY A 122 2.34 8.59 -10.81
N LEU A 123 3.27 8.78 -9.88
CA LEU A 123 4.58 8.14 -9.88
C LEU A 123 4.49 6.61 -9.82
N THR A 124 3.60 6.08 -8.99
CA THR A 124 3.38 4.64 -8.85
C THR A 124 2.84 4.04 -10.15
N ILE A 125 1.83 4.68 -10.76
CA ILE A 125 1.26 4.24 -12.04
C ILE A 125 2.32 4.27 -13.13
N TRP A 126 3.04 5.37 -13.25
CA TRP A 126 4.09 5.53 -14.25
C TRP A 126 5.20 4.48 -14.13
N TYR A 127 5.63 4.19 -12.89
CA TYR A 127 6.66 3.19 -12.62
C TYR A 127 6.19 1.77 -12.95
N LEU A 128 4.97 1.40 -12.53
CA LEU A 128 4.42 0.06 -12.75
C LEU A 128 4.04 -0.23 -14.21
N GLN A 129 3.76 0.81 -15.00
CA GLN A 129 3.43 0.67 -16.42
C GLN A 129 4.65 0.56 -17.33
N ARG A 130 5.84 0.77 -16.83
CA ARG A 130 7.04 0.53 -17.62
C ARG A 130 7.11 -0.94 -18.03
N ALA A 131 7.28 -1.18 -19.34
CA ALA A 131 7.32 -2.52 -19.92
C ALA A 131 8.38 -3.40 -19.25
N GLU A 132 9.52 -2.82 -18.89
CA GLU A 132 10.62 -3.51 -18.21
C GLU A 132 10.27 -4.01 -16.81
N VAL A 133 9.40 -3.30 -16.09
CA VAL A 133 8.90 -3.70 -14.77
C VAL A 133 7.76 -4.70 -14.92
N ALA A 134 6.91 -4.53 -15.94
CA ALA A 134 5.79 -5.41 -16.23
C ALA A 134 6.22 -6.85 -16.50
N GLU A 135 7.35 -7.06 -17.15
CA GLU A 135 7.89 -8.39 -17.45
C GLU A 135 8.34 -9.16 -16.22
N ARG A 136 8.69 -8.47 -15.13
CA ARG A 136 9.11 -9.11 -13.87
C ARG A 136 7.96 -9.71 -13.06
N PHE A 137 6.72 -9.30 -13.32
CA PHE A 137 5.51 -9.78 -12.63
C PHE A 137 4.81 -10.95 -13.36
N ARG A 138 5.49 -11.59 -14.27
CA ARG A 138 4.99 -12.79 -14.95
C ARG A 138 5.22 -14.05 -14.14
#